data_ac26cc3f39d26b154bfc8ce342a19d3e
#
_entry.id   ac26cc3f39d26b154bfc8ce342a19d3e
#
_cell.length_a   1.000
_cell.length_b   1.000
_cell.length_c   1.000
_cell.angle_alpha   90.00
_cell.angle_beta   90.00
_cell.angle_gamma   90.00
#
_symmetry.space_group_name_H-M   'P 1'
#
loop_
_entity.id
_entity.type
_entity.pdbx_description
1 polymer ?
#
loop_
_entity_poly.entity_id
_entity_poly.type
_entity_poly.pdbx_seq_one_letter_code
_entity_poly.pdbx_strand_id
1 'polypeptide(L)'
;MAKDQVRFLKEELADTIKEFELVEKSVYDSELAHAINTGGDVYDSLLKENALQIEDLLKKLSSKYGLKSEENPRPMMPEIKKFPLQYCLENALIPIGETDKVVEFGICVPNSLNALKNLSLMIGKKTSAKFIPPFYILQSIQQKHIHTEVDVPKSDLVKDKKEII
;
A
#
# COMPACT_ATOMS: atom_id res chain seq x y z
N MET A 1 -2.30 -7.29 16.79
CA MET A 1 -1.94 -8.30 15.82
C MET A 1 -2.29 -7.82 14.42
N ALA A 2 -2.54 -8.74 13.50
CA ALA A 2 -2.80 -8.33 12.11
C ALA A 2 -3.98 -7.36 11.97
N LYS A 3 -5.02 -7.59 12.75
CA LYS A 3 -6.19 -6.71 12.76
C LYS A 3 -5.85 -5.29 13.12
N ASP A 4 -5.06 -5.11 14.17
CA ASP A 4 -4.65 -3.77 14.61
C ASP A 4 -3.70 -3.14 13.60
N GLN A 5 -2.82 -3.94 13.02
CA GLN A 5 -1.88 -3.44 12.03
C GLN A 5 -2.60 -2.95 10.78
N VAL A 6 -3.61 -3.70 10.32
CA VAL A 6 -4.41 -3.28 9.17
C VAL A 6 -5.11 -1.97 9.48
N ARG A 7 -5.69 -1.85 10.68
CA ARG A 7 -6.37 -0.62 11.09
C ARG A 7 -5.41 0.56 11.11
N PHE A 8 -4.23 0.39 11.72
CA PHE A 8 -3.25 1.46 11.79
C PHE A 8 -2.78 1.89 10.41
N LEU A 9 -2.58 0.93 9.51
CA LEU A 9 -2.16 1.26 8.15
C LEU A 9 -3.25 2.05 7.42
N LYS A 10 -4.50 1.66 7.58
CA LYS A 10 -5.61 2.40 6.97
C LYS A 10 -5.74 3.80 7.55
N GLU A 11 -5.49 3.96 8.84
CA GLU A 11 -5.48 5.28 9.46
C GLU A 11 -4.36 6.14 8.88
N GLU A 12 -3.20 5.55 8.70
CA GLU A 12 -2.06 6.26 8.11
C GLU A 12 -2.35 6.66 6.66
N LEU A 13 -2.99 5.77 5.91
CA LEU A 13 -3.42 6.09 4.54
C LEU A 13 -4.42 7.24 4.52
N ALA A 14 -5.37 7.22 5.45
CA ALA A 14 -6.36 8.29 5.54
C ALA A 14 -5.70 9.62 5.86
N ASP A 15 -4.74 9.61 6.78
CA ASP A 15 -4.02 10.83 7.13
C ASP A 15 -3.24 11.37 5.93
N THR A 16 -2.64 10.49 5.15
CA THR A 16 -1.90 10.87 3.94
C THR A 16 -2.84 11.50 2.92
N ILE A 17 -4.02 10.91 2.72
CA ILE A 17 -5.01 11.42 1.79
C ILE A 17 -5.44 12.82 2.20
N LYS A 18 -5.65 13.02 3.48
CA LYS A 18 -6.05 14.32 4.01
C LYS A 18 -4.92 15.34 3.87
N GLU A 19 -3.73 14.94 4.23
CA GLU A 19 -2.58 15.82 4.18
C GLU A 19 -2.29 16.34 2.78
N PHE A 20 -2.39 15.46 1.79
CA PHE A 20 -2.10 15.81 0.41
C PHE A 20 -3.32 16.32 -0.34
N GLU A 21 -4.44 16.47 0.35
CA GLU A 21 -5.66 17.02 -0.22
C GLU A 21 -6.10 16.28 -1.48
N LEU A 22 -6.01 14.97 -1.45
CA LEU A 22 -6.43 14.14 -2.59
C LEU A 22 -7.94 14.10 -2.74
N VAL A 23 -8.66 14.46 -1.69
CA VAL A 23 -10.10 14.53 -1.64
C VAL A 23 -10.46 15.87 -1.02
N GLU A 24 -11.51 16.50 -1.51
CA GLU A 24 -11.95 17.77 -0.92
C GLU A 24 -12.27 17.58 0.56
N LYS A 25 -11.99 18.62 1.35
CA LYS A 25 -12.17 18.55 2.78
C LYS A 25 -13.60 18.18 3.16
N SER A 26 -14.58 18.76 2.48
CA SER A 26 -15.98 18.49 2.78
C SER A 26 -16.32 17.02 2.51
N VAL A 27 -15.79 16.45 1.43
CA VAL A 27 -15.99 15.04 1.11
C VAL A 27 -15.32 14.16 2.15
N TYR A 28 -14.08 14.50 2.53
CA TYR A 28 -13.37 13.72 3.53
C TYR A 28 -14.13 13.71 4.86
N ASP A 29 -14.57 14.90 5.31
CA ASP A 29 -15.27 15.01 6.57
C ASP A 29 -16.59 14.25 6.57
N SER A 30 -17.28 14.27 5.44
CA SER A 30 -18.53 13.53 5.27
C SER A 30 -18.31 12.03 5.36
N GLU A 31 -17.27 11.53 4.69
CA GLU A 31 -16.97 10.11 4.72
C GLU A 31 -16.43 9.67 6.09
N LEU A 32 -15.72 10.56 6.77
CA LEU A 32 -15.26 10.26 8.12
C LEU A 32 -16.46 10.11 9.07
N ALA A 33 -17.42 11.02 8.99
CA ALA A 33 -18.62 10.94 9.82
C ALA A 33 -19.40 9.65 9.51
N HIS A 34 -19.50 9.30 8.24
CA HIS A 34 -20.18 8.07 7.85
C HIS A 34 -19.46 6.84 8.43
N ALA A 35 -18.15 6.82 8.34
CA ALA A 35 -17.35 5.71 8.86
C ALA A 35 -17.53 5.56 10.37
N ILE A 36 -17.52 6.68 11.10
CA ILE A 36 -17.72 6.67 12.54
C ILE A 36 -19.10 6.09 12.88
N ASN A 37 -20.12 6.52 12.15
CA ASN A 37 -21.50 6.09 12.42
C ASN A 37 -21.74 4.62 12.10
N THR A 38 -21.00 4.08 11.14
CA THR A 38 -21.19 2.68 10.73
C THR A 38 -20.17 1.73 11.32
N GLY A 39 -19.21 2.25 12.09
CA GLY A 39 -18.18 1.42 12.69
C GLY A 39 -17.08 1.00 11.71
N GLY A 40 -17.02 1.65 10.55
CA GLY A 40 -16.00 1.36 9.55
C GLY A 40 -14.82 2.31 9.65
N ASP A 41 -14.02 2.37 8.59
CA ASP A 41 -12.90 3.32 8.52
C ASP A 41 -13.05 4.22 7.30
N VAL A 42 -12.41 5.40 7.38
CA VAL A 42 -12.59 6.41 6.33
C VAL A 42 -11.90 6.00 5.03
N TYR A 43 -10.79 5.27 5.10
CA TYR A 43 -10.10 4.85 3.89
C TYR A 43 -11.01 3.96 3.03
N ASP A 44 -11.61 2.92 3.63
CA ASP A 44 -12.53 2.05 2.91
C ASP A 44 -13.74 2.82 2.38
N SER A 45 -14.23 3.76 3.18
CA SER A 45 -15.38 4.56 2.79
C SER A 45 -15.07 5.41 1.56
N LEU A 46 -13.90 6.03 1.53
CA LEU A 46 -13.49 6.84 0.39
C LEU A 46 -13.39 6.02 -0.89
N LEU A 47 -12.86 4.81 -0.79
CA LEU A 47 -12.77 3.93 -1.95
C LEU A 47 -14.14 3.48 -2.41
N LYS A 48 -14.98 3.08 -1.48
CA LYS A 48 -16.30 2.55 -1.79
C LYS A 48 -17.16 3.59 -2.51
N GLU A 49 -17.06 4.84 -2.09
CA GLU A 49 -17.84 5.93 -2.68
C GLU A 49 -17.14 6.54 -3.89
N ASN A 50 -16.04 5.96 -4.34
CA ASN A 50 -15.26 6.47 -5.46
C ASN A 50 -14.76 7.90 -5.26
N ALA A 51 -14.66 8.34 -4.02
CA ALA A 51 -14.15 9.66 -3.72
C ALA A 51 -12.63 9.71 -3.87
N LEU A 52 -11.96 8.58 -3.74
CA LEU A 52 -10.52 8.47 -3.90
C LEU A 52 -10.19 7.52 -5.03
N GLN A 53 -9.33 7.96 -5.93
CA GLN A 53 -8.80 7.10 -6.99
C GLN A 53 -7.39 6.65 -6.59
N ILE A 54 -7.14 5.36 -6.63
CA ILE A 54 -5.83 4.82 -6.25
C ILE A 54 -4.74 5.40 -7.15
N GLU A 55 -5.04 5.59 -8.42
CA GLU A 55 -4.08 6.17 -9.34
C GLU A 55 -3.60 7.55 -8.88
N ASP A 56 -4.51 8.36 -8.37
CA ASP A 56 -4.17 9.70 -7.89
C ASP A 56 -3.31 9.63 -6.64
N LEU A 57 -3.60 8.67 -5.76
CA LEU A 57 -2.79 8.46 -4.57
C LEU A 57 -1.35 8.09 -4.95
N LEU A 58 -1.20 7.15 -5.87
CA LEU A 58 0.13 6.71 -6.31
C LEU A 58 0.90 7.84 -6.98
N LYS A 59 0.23 8.61 -7.82
CA LYS A 59 0.85 9.74 -8.49
C LYS A 59 1.37 10.76 -7.50
N LYS A 60 0.55 11.07 -6.51
CA LYS A 60 0.92 12.08 -5.53
C LYS A 60 2.10 11.63 -4.68
N LEU A 61 2.05 10.38 -4.21
CA LEU A 61 3.15 9.83 -3.41
C LEU A 61 4.43 9.75 -4.23
N SER A 62 4.32 9.28 -5.47
CA SER A 62 5.47 9.16 -6.36
C SER A 62 6.13 10.52 -6.58
N SER A 63 5.33 11.54 -6.84
CA SER A 63 5.83 12.89 -7.06
C SER A 63 6.46 13.46 -5.80
N LYS A 64 5.83 13.27 -4.65
CA LYS A 64 6.28 13.83 -3.39
C LYS A 64 7.61 13.23 -2.93
N TYR A 65 7.79 11.94 -3.13
CA TYR A 65 8.96 11.24 -2.59
C TYR A 65 9.99 10.86 -3.65
N GLY A 66 9.75 11.21 -4.92
CA GLY A 66 10.71 10.93 -5.97
C GLY A 66 10.90 9.45 -6.26
N LEU A 67 9.90 8.65 -6.02
CA LEU A 67 9.93 7.22 -6.28
C LEU A 67 8.95 6.89 -7.39
N LYS A 68 9.20 5.80 -8.08
CA LYS A 68 8.26 5.33 -9.10
C LYS A 68 7.06 4.66 -8.42
N SER A 69 5.99 4.52 -9.19
CA SER A 69 4.83 3.76 -8.74
C SER A 69 4.58 2.62 -9.70
N GLU A 70 3.91 1.59 -9.19
CA GLU A 70 3.56 0.42 -9.98
C GLU A 70 2.13 0.04 -9.64
N GLU A 71 1.24 0.13 -10.63
CA GLU A 71 -0.19 -0.12 -10.38
C GLU A 71 -0.52 -1.61 -10.35
N ASN A 72 0.27 -2.42 -11.05
CA ASN A 72 0.03 -3.86 -11.13
C ASN A 72 1.28 -4.61 -10.72
N PRO A 73 1.68 -4.52 -9.46
CA PRO A 73 2.89 -5.21 -9.01
C PRO A 73 2.67 -6.71 -9.01
N ARG A 74 3.78 -7.44 -9.03
CA ARG A 74 3.75 -8.90 -8.91
C ARG A 74 4.47 -9.29 -7.63
N PRO A 75 3.75 -9.38 -6.53
CA PRO A 75 4.38 -9.79 -5.27
C PRO A 75 5.06 -11.15 -5.44
N MET A 76 6.21 -11.28 -4.80
CA MET A 76 7.00 -12.50 -4.91
C MET A 76 7.80 -12.74 -3.66
N MET A 77 8.20 -13.98 -3.40
CA MET A 77 9.11 -14.29 -2.32
C MET A 77 10.53 -14.32 -2.88
N PRO A 78 11.45 -13.52 -2.33
CA PRO A 78 12.83 -13.53 -2.81
C PRO A 78 13.50 -14.87 -2.54
N GLU A 79 14.49 -15.21 -3.38
CA GLU A 79 15.29 -16.39 -3.18
C GLU A 79 16.40 -16.09 -2.19
N ILE A 80 16.00 -15.80 -0.96
CA ILE A 80 16.91 -15.46 0.13
C ILE A 80 16.61 -16.41 1.27
N LYS A 81 17.65 -17.08 1.74
CA LYS A 81 17.52 -17.99 2.87
C LYS A 81 17.10 -17.17 4.10
N LYS A 82 16.08 -17.64 4.80
CA LYS A 82 15.57 -16.96 6.00
C LYS A 82 15.16 -15.51 5.73
N PHE A 83 14.42 -15.31 4.64
CA PHE A 83 13.91 -13.99 4.31
C PHE A 83 13.03 -13.47 5.47
N PRO A 84 13.26 -12.23 5.93
CA PRO A 84 12.56 -11.71 7.13
C PRO A 84 11.17 -11.23 6.79
N LEU A 85 10.27 -12.14 6.47
CA LEU A 85 8.91 -11.81 6.04
C LEU A 85 8.14 -11.07 7.13
N GLN A 86 8.26 -11.52 8.39
CA GLN A 86 7.53 -10.88 9.48
C GLN A 86 7.91 -9.41 9.61
N TYR A 87 9.20 -9.12 9.55
CA TYR A 87 9.68 -7.74 9.61
C TYR A 87 9.11 -6.91 8.46
N CYS A 88 9.08 -7.48 7.25
CA CYS A 88 8.52 -6.78 6.10
C CYS A 88 7.06 -6.45 6.31
N LEU A 89 6.26 -7.42 6.73
CA LEU A 89 4.84 -7.19 6.92
C LEU A 89 4.57 -6.20 8.04
N GLU A 90 5.36 -6.25 9.11
CA GLU A 90 5.21 -5.31 10.22
C GLU A 90 5.50 -3.87 9.80
N ASN A 91 6.29 -3.69 8.75
CA ASN A 91 6.64 -2.38 8.25
C ASN A 91 5.93 -2.04 6.94
N ALA A 92 4.90 -2.81 6.60
CA ALA A 92 4.07 -2.60 5.42
C ALA A 92 4.89 -2.59 4.13
N LEU A 93 5.78 -3.56 4.01
CA LEU A 93 6.61 -3.77 2.83
C LEU A 93 6.30 -5.15 2.25
N ILE A 94 6.19 -5.24 0.93
CA ILE A 94 6.12 -6.54 0.28
C ILE A 94 7.12 -6.58 -0.88
N PRO A 95 7.84 -7.69 -1.06
CA PRO A 95 8.77 -7.78 -2.18
C PRO A 95 8.01 -7.92 -3.50
N ILE A 96 8.46 -7.17 -4.51
CA ILE A 96 7.84 -7.16 -5.82
C ILE A 96 8.83 -7.35 -6.95
N GLY A 97 10.12 -7.49 -6.64
CA GLY A 97 11.13 -7.75 -7.66
C GLY A 97 12.45 -8.12 -7.03
N GLU A 98 13.26 -8.85 -7.77
CA GLU A 98 14.57 -9.25 -7.28
C GLU A 98 15.54 -9.38 -8.44
N THR A 99 16.74 -8.82 -8.24
CA THR A 99 17.89 -9.08 -9.10
C THR A 99 19.01 -9.62 -8.24
N ASP A 100 20.16 -9.89 -8.84
CA ASP A 100 21.30 -10.37 -8.07
C ASP A 100 21.73 -9.41 -6.98
N LYS A 101 21.51 -8.13 -7.17
CA LYS A 101 22.03 -7.10 -6.28
C LYS A 101 20.97 -6.34 -5.50
N VAL A 102 19.72 -6.41 -5.92
CA VAL A 102 18.66 -5.55 -5.36
C VAL A 102 17.39 -6.34 -5.16
N VAL A 103 16.72 -6.11 -4.02
CA VAL A 103 15.34 -6.55 -3.83
C VAL A 103 14.48 -5.28 -3.83
N GLU A 104 13.45 -5.29 -4.68
CA GLU A 104 12.53 -4.17 -4.79
C GLU A 104 11.28 -4.45 -3.98
N PHE A 105 10.85 -3.46 -3.22
CA PHE A 105 9.69 -3.59 -2.34
C PHE A 105 8.57 -2.65 -2.76
N GLY A 106 7.34 -3.09 -2.57
CA GLY A 106 6.19 -2.23 -2.72
C GLY A 106 5.81 -1.63 -1.38
N ILE A 107 5.48 -0.35 -1.39
CA ILE A 107 5.03 0.35 -0.19
C ILE A 107 3.79 1.16 -0.53
N CYS A 108 3.02 1.53 0.48
CA CYS A 108 1.85 2.37 0.25
C CYS A 108 1.81 3.58 1.18
N VAL A 109 2.72 3.67 2.13
CA VAL A 109 2.86 4.84 2.99
C VAL A 109 4.33 5.18 3.11
N PRO A 110 4.66 6.50 3.21
CA PRO A 110 6.07 6.89 3.26
C PRO A 110 6.84 6.35 4.45
N ASN A 111 6.15 6.12 5.55
CA ASN A 111 6.79 5.64 6.77
C ASN A 111 7.53 4.31 6.56
N SER A 112 7.06 3.49 5.61
CA SER A 112 7.70 2.22 5.31
C SER A 112 9.15 2.38 4.81
N LEU A 113 9.48 3.54 4.26
CA LEU A 113 10.84 3.80 3.79
C LEU A 113 11.86 3.71 4.91
N ASN A 114 11.44 3.96 6.14
CA ASN A 114 12.35 3.95 7.28
C ASN A 114 12.93 2.56 7.57
N ALA A 115 12.27 1.52 7.12
CA ALA A 115 12.71 0.15 7.37
C ALA A 115 13.67 -0.40 6.31
N LEU A 116 13.81 0.29 5.19
CA LEU A 116 14.59 -0.26 4.06
C LEU A 116 16.05 -0.48 4.40
N LYS A 117 16.65 0.42 5.16
CA LYS A 117 18.06 0.30 5.50
C LYS A 117 18.32 -0.94 6.37
N ASN A 118 17.52 -1.12 7.41
CA ASN A 118 17.63 -2.30 8.25
C ASN A 118 17.38 -3.56 7.46
N LEU A 119 16.39 -3.52 6.57
CA LEU A 119 16.06 -4.66 5.76
C LEU A 119 17.23 -5.03 4.84
N SER A 120 17.90 -4.03 4.28
CA SER A 120 19.08 -4.27 3.45
C SER A 120 20.17 -5.00 4.22
N LEU A 121 20.37 -4.61 5.47
CA LEU A 121 21.34 -5.29 6.32
C LEU A 121 20.95 -6.73 6.64
N MET A 122 19.66 -6.95 6.86
CA MET A 122 19.16 -8.28 7.19
C MET A 122 19.30 -9.27 6.04
N ILE A 123 19.09 -8.80 4.81
CA ILE A 123 19.08 -9.69 3.65
C ILE A 123 20.40 -9.70 2.89
N GLY A 124 21.29 -8.77 3.17
CA GLY A 124 22.58 -8.72 2.49
C GLY A 124 22.52 -8.24 1.06
N LYS A 125 21.47 -7.52 0.69
CA LYS A 125 21.29 -6.95 -0.64
C LYS A 125 20.79 -5.52 -0.51
N LYS A 126 20.99 -4.73 -1.55
CA LYS A 126 20.41 -3.40 -1.60
C LYS A 126 18.89 -3.52 -1.71
N THR A 127 18.20 -2.51 -1.20
CA THR A 127 16.75 -2.45 -1.28
C THR A 127 16.33 -1.21 -2.06
N SER A 128 15.21 -1.31 -2.75
CA SER A 128 14.58 -0.17 -3.38
C SER A 128 13.08 -0.28 -3.16
N ALA A 129 12.35 0.79 -3.46
CA ALA A 129 10.92 0.81 -3.22
C ALA A 129 10.17 1.50 -4.33
N LYS A 130 8.93 1.05 -4.55
CA LYS A 130 7.95 1.71 -5.42
C LYS A 130 6.65 1.82 -4.65
N PHE A 131 5.87 2.85 -4.94
CA PHE A 131 4.53 2.94 -4.38
C PHE A 131 3.59 2.04 -5.18
N ILE A 132 2.81 1.23 -4.46
CA ILE A 132 1.87 0.30 -5.08
C ILE A 132 0.50 0.47 -4.42
N PRO A 133 -0.57 -0.04 -5.05
CA PRO A 133 -1.90 0.05 -4.43
C PRO A 133 -1.90 -0.62 -3.06
N PRO A 134 -2.49 0.05 -2.06
CA PRO A 134 -2.50 -0.49 -0.71
C PRO A 134 -3.12 -1.88 -0.58
N PHE A 135 -4.02 -2.25 -1.47
CA PHE A 135 -4.69 -3.54 -1.45
C PHE A 135 -3.70 -4.71 -1.31
N TYR A 136 -2.61 -4.66 -2.08
CA TYR A 136 -1.64 -5.76 -2.08
C TYR A 136 -0.98 -5.94 -0.71
N ILE A 137 -0.68 -4.82 -0.08
CA ILE A 137 -0.01 -4.85 1.22
C ILE A 137 -0.99 -5.25 2.32
N LEU A 138 -2.18 -4.67 2.30
CA LEU A 138 -3.20 -4.99 3.29
C LEU A 138 -3.55 -6.48 3.27
N GLN A 139 -3.67 -7.05 2.07
CA GLN A 139 -3.97 -8.46 1.95
C GLN A 139 -2.84 -9.32 2.51
N SER A 140 -1.60 -8.98 2.20
CA SER A 140 -0.46 -9.75 2.69
C SER A 140 -0.34 -9.69 4.21
N ILE A 141 -0.57 -8.53 4.80
CA ILE A 141 -0.56 -8.37 6.26
C ILE A 141 -1.66 -9.22 6.88
N GLN A 142 -2.85 -9.15 6.32
CA GLN A 142 -4.02 -9.84 6.87
C GLN A 142 -3.83 -11.36 6.85
N GLN A 143 -3.23 -11.87 5.80
CA GLN A 143 -3.03 -13.30 5.64
C GLN A 143 -1.65 -13.78 6.07
N LYS A 144 -0.78 -12.86 6.44
CA LYS A 144 0.56 -13.14 6.96
C LYS A 144 1.45 -13.89 5.99
N HIS A 145 1.25 -13.66 4.70
CA HIS A 145 2.15 -14.20 3.68
C HIS A 145 2.04 -13.36 2.41
N ILE A 146 2.94 -13.60 1.48
CA ILE A 146 2.97 -12.87 0.23
C ILE A 146 2.09 -13.59 -0.79
N HIS A 147 1.12 -12.87 -1.32
CA HIS A 147 0.24 -13.40 -2.36
C HIS A 147 0.89 -13.17 -3.71
N THR A 148 1.12 -14.26 -4.44
CA THR A 148 1.70 -14.16 -5.78
C THR A 148 0.64 -14.09 -6.86
N GLU A 149 -0.58 -14.53 -6.54
CA GLU A 149 -1.71 -14.40 -7.45
C GLU A 149 -2.82 -13.70 -6.69
N VAL A 150 -3.20 -12.51 -7.15
CA VAL A 150 -4.09 -11.64 -6.42
C VAL A 150 -5.26 -11.22 -7.30
N ASP A 151 -6.47 -11.41 -6.77
CA ASP A 151 -7.68 -10.87 -7.38
C ASP A 151 -7.96 -9.50 -6.80
N VAL A 152 -7.71 -8.47 -7.60
CA VAL A 152 -7.86 -7.10 -7.15
C VAL A 152 -9.32 -6.68 -7.26
N PRO A 153 -9.92 -6.14 -6.19
CA PRO A 153 -11.31 -5.69 -6.24
C PRO A 153 -11.52 -4.61 -7.29
N LYS A 154 -12.72 -4.54 -7.83
CA LYS A 154 -13.04 -3.53 -8.83
C LYS A 154 -12.81 -2.12 -8.33
N SER A 155 -13.02 -1.89 -7.04
CA SER A 155 -12.81 -0.57 -6.48
C SER A 155 -11.37 -0.09 -6.61
N ASP A 156 -10.41 -1.03 -6.67
CA ASP A 156 -9.00 -0.69 -6.82
C ASP A 156 -8.57 -0.63 -8.27
N LEU A 157 -9.44 -1.02 -9.19
CA LEU A 157 -9.16 -1.02 -10.62
C LEU A 157 -10.12 -0.15 -11.39
N VAL A 158 -10.63 0.87 -10.75
CA VAL A 158 -11.65 1.72 -11.31
C VAL A 158 -11.29 2.26 -12.68
N LYS A 159 -10.09 2.74 -12.83
CA LYS A 159 -9.67 3.31 -14.10
C LYS A 159 -9.62 2.28 -15.21
N ASP A 160 -9.34 1.04 -14.87
CA ASP A 160 -9.27 -0.02 -15.87
C ASP A 160 -10.62 -0.32 -16.46
N LYS A 161 -11.66 -0.18 -15.67
CA LYS A 161 -13.00 -0.40 -16.18
C LYS A 161 -13.38 0.60 -17.23
N LYS A 162 -12.89 1.82 -17.09
CA LYS A 162 -13.18 2.84 -18.09
C LYS A 162 -12.54 2.53 -19.42
N GLU A 163 -11.37 1.93 -19.37
CA GLU A 163 -10.66 1.63 -20.60
C GLU A 163 -11.27 0.49 -21.35
N ILE A 164 -11.92 -0.38 -20.65
CA ILE A 164 -12.53 -1.54 -21.24
C ILE A 164 -13.69 -1.17 -22.12
N ILE A 165 -14.33 -0.08 -21.84
CA ILE A 165 -15.46 0.37 -22.60
C ILE A 165 -15.03 1.20 -23.82
#